data_ccb47dbf3cf544776eccb0fcbce6bb65
#
_entry.id   ccb47dbf3cf544776eccb0fcbce6bb65
#
_cell.length_a   1.000
_cell.length_b   1.000
_cell.length_c   1.000
_cell.angle_alpha   90.00
_cell.angle_beta   90.00
_cell.angle_gamma   90.00
#
_symmetry.space_group_name_H-M   'P 1'
#
loop_
_entity.id
_entity.type
_entity.pdbx_description
1 polymer ?
#
loop_
_entity_poly.entity_id
_entity_poly.type
_entity_poly.pdbx_seq_one_letter_code
_entity_poly.pdbx_strand_id
1 'polypeptide(L)'
;MSTDDKQSRQSARKGWRRELREWVLSISMAVVIALLIQNYAFAQAEVRQSSMSGTLEEGHRLVEDKLSYVFSEPKRGDIVIIDGPESDVRLIKRLIALPGDTVDMREGLVYLNGVKLEESYAKGQTFPAGLNVPFTVEEGQVFVLGDNREHSLDSRQLGTISFESLEGKAVLRVWPLQKFGEIK
;
A
#
# COMPACT_ATOMS: atom_id res chain seq x y z
N MET A 1 69.38 -0.19 9.98
CA MET A 1 67.92 -0.17 9.78
C MET A 1 67.61 -1.35 8.87
N SER A 2 67.16 -2.44 9.52
CA SER A 2 67.16 -3.80 8.93
C SER A 2 66.09 -3.92 7.81
N THR A 3 66.38 -4.72 6.80
CA THR A 3 65.49 -5.08 5.68
C THR A 3 64.17 -5.72 6.15
N ASP A 4 64.17 -6.35 7.31
CA ASP A 4 62.96 -6.97 7.92
C ASP A 4 61.87 -5.96 8.33
N ASP A 5 62.27 -4.76 8.79
CA ASP A 5 61.30 -3.73 9.22
C ASP A 5 60.57 -3.08 8.01
N LYS A 6 61.19 -3.07 6.84
CA LYS A 6 60.52 -2.62 5.59
C LYS A 6 59.54 -3.63 5.03
N GLN A 7 59.85 -4.93 5.15
CA GLN A 7 58.98 -6.00 4.66
C GLN A 7 57.73 -6.14 5.54
N SER A 8 57.84 -6.05 6.86
CA SER A 8 56.69 -6.10 7.77
C SER A 8 55.74 -4.93 7.57
N ARG A 9 56.23 -3.73 7.34
CA ARG A 9 55.40 -2.54 7.05
C ARG A 9 54.74 -2.59 5.67
N GLN A 10 55.33 -3.24 4.69
CA GLN A 10 54.73 -3.43 3.37
C GLN A 10 53.63 -4.49 3.40
N SER A 11 53.81 -5.58 4.15
CA SER A 11 52.77 -6.63 4.30
C SER A 11 51.54 -6.13 5.07
N ALA A 12 51.75 -5.35 6.15
CA ALA A 12 50.68 -4.73 6.91
C ALA A 12 49.88 -3.72 6.07
N ARG A 13 50.56 -2.90 5.24
CA ARG A 13 49.88 -1.94 4.33
C ARG A 13 49.08 -2.65 3.22
N LYS A 14 49.50 -3.82 2.77
CA LYS A 14 48.82 -4.61 1.75
C LYS A 14 47.57 -5.28 2.31
N GLY A 15 47.64 -5.75 3.56
CA GLY A 15 46.48 -6.32 4.29
C GLY A 15 45.41 -5.24 4.52
N TRP A 16 45.76 -4.10 5.07
CA TRP A 16 44.81 -3.02 5.35
C TRP A 16 44.12 -2.47 4.09
N ARG A 17 44.83 -2.36 2.96
CA ARG A 17 44.22 -1.94 1.69
C ARG A 17 43.20 -2.94 1.16
N ARG A 18 43.42 -4.23 1.38
CA ARG A 18 42.48 -5.30 1.01
C ARG A 18 41.23 -5.23 1.87
N GLU A 19 41.40 -5.14 3.18
CA GLU A 19 40.32 -4.98 4.13
C GLU A 19 39.47 -3.73 3.83
N LEU A 20 40.12 -2.59 3.63
CA LEU A 20 39.44 -1.34 3.27
C LEU A 20 38.62 -1.47 1.98
N ARG A 21 39.16 -2.15 0.96
CA ARG A 21 38.41 -2.40 -0.29
C ARG A 21 37.22 -3.29 -0.05
N GLU A 22 37.35 -4.35 0.74
CA GLU A 22 36.24 -5.25 1.08
C GLU A 22 35.13 -4.51 1.84
N TRP A 23 35.48 -3.66 2.79
CA TRP A 23 34.52 -2.79 3.48
C TRP A 23 33.82 -1.81 2.54
N VAL A 24 34.57 -1.13 1.67
CA VAL A 24 34.00 -0.19 0.69
C VAL A 24 33.03 -0.91 -0.25
N LEU A 25 33.39 -2.09 -0.75
CA LEU A 25 32.51 -2.89 -1.61
C LEU A 25 31.26 -3.33 -0.88
N SER A 26 31.37 -3.80 0.37
CA SER A 26 30.22 -4.21 1.19
C SER A 26 29.27 -3.05 1.47
N ILE A 27 29.80 -1.89 1.84
CA ILE A 27 28.99 -0.69 2.09
C ILE A 27 28.33 -0.22 0.79
N SER A 28 29.08 -0.19 -0.32
CA SER A 28 28.51 0.20 -1.63
C SER A 28 27.41 -0.74 -2.06
N MET A 29 27.57 -2.03 -1.88
CA MET A 29 26.53 -3.04 -2.17
C MET A 29 25.32 -2.82 -1.28
N ALA A 30 25.49 -2.62 0.02
CA ALA A 30 24.39 -2.36 0.96
C ALA A 30 23.61 -1.08 0.57
N VAL A 31 24.31 -0.02 0.18
CA VAL A 31 23.69 1.23 -0.30
C VAL A 31 22.89 0.99 -1.58
N VAL A 32 23.47 0.27 -2.55
CA VAL A 32 22.74 -0.06 -3.80
C VAL A 32 21.48 -0.87 -3.51
N ILE A 33 21.58 -1.89 -2.67
CA ILE A 33 20.42 -2.70 -2.27
C ILE A 33 19.37 -1.84 -1.56
N ALA A 34 19.78 -0.97 -0.64
CA ALA A 34 18.86 -0.07 0.06
C ALA A 34 18.15 0.89 -0.90
N LEU A 35 18.85 1.45 -1.88
CA LEU A 35 18.25 2.31 -2.91
C LEU A 35 17.30 1.54 -3.82
N LEU A 36 17.61 0.31 -4.19
CA LEU A 36 16.71 -0.55 -4.96
C LEU A 36 15.44 -0.84 -4.17
N ILE A 37 15.55 -1.25 -2.90
CA ILE A 37 14.41 -1.48 -2.04
C ILE A 37 13.56 -0.22 -1.92
N GLN A 38 14.18 0.93 -1.65
CA GLN A 38 13.47 2.20 -1.52
C GLN A 38 12.71 2.59 -2.79
N ASN A 39 13.26 2.37 -3.96
CA ASN A 39 12.63 2.74 -5.22
C ASN A 39 11.53 1.77 -5.68
N TYR A 40 11.68 0.47 -5.39
CA TYR A 40 10.77 -0.55 -5.89
C TYR A 40 9.76 -1.04 -4.84
N ALA A 41 10.11 -0.96 -3.55
CA ALA A 41 9.24 -1.45 -2.49
C ALA A 41 8.25 -0.41 -1.98
N PHE A 42 8.65 0.88 -1.97
CA PHE A 42 7.82 1.94 -1.42
C PHE A 42 7.68 3.10 -2.41
N ALA A 43 6.48 3.65 -2.45
CA ALA A 43 6.19 4.88 -3.18
C ALA A 43 5.49 5.90 -2.27
N GLN A 44 5.51 7.16 -2.66
CA GLN A 44 4.72 8.20 -2.03
C GLN A 44 3.47 8.43 -2.85
N ALA A 45 2.31 8.34 -2.21
CA ALA A 45 1.02 8.68 -2.79
C ALA A 45 0.47 9.96 -2.14
N GLU A 46 -0.09 10.84 -2.94
CA GLU A 46 -0.80 12.03 -2.48
C GLU A 46 -2.31 11.82 -2.64
N VAL A 47 -3.06 12.09 -1.59
CA VAL A 47 -4.53 12.03 -1.63
C VAL A 47 -5.05 13.25 -2.37
N ARG A 48 -5.68 13.03 -3.52
CA ARG A 48 -6.22 14.09 -4.38
C ARG A 48 -7.74 14.12 -4.45
N GLN A 49 -8.40 13.17 -3.82
CA GLN A 49 -9.85 12.99 -3.87
C GLN A 49 -10.44 12.89 -2.49
N SER A 50 -11.70 13.30 -2.37
CA SER A 50 -12.46 13.27 -1.11
C SER A 50 -13.09 11.92 -0.78
N SER A 51 -12.88 10.89 -1.60
CA SER A 51 -13.53 9.58 -1.45
C SER A 51 -13.18 8.84 -0.16
N MET A 52 -12.07 9.21 0.48
CA MET A 52 -11.62 8.64 1.76
C MET A 52 -11.73 9.65 2.92
N SER A 53 -12.50 10.76 2.73
CA SER A 53 -12.67 11.79 3.76
C SER A 53 -13.27 11.21 5.04
N GLY A 54 -12.69 11.60 6.16
CA GLY A 54 -12.88 11.00 7.48
C GLY A 54 -11.65 10.24 7.92
N THR A 55 -11.09 9.40 7.06
CA THR A 55 -9.81 8.69 7.29
C THR A 55 -8.65 9.45 6.65
N LEU A 56 -8.78 9.80 5.38
CA LEU A 56 -7.78 10.54 4.60
C LEU A 56 -8.40 11.78 3.98
N GLU A 57 -7.72 12.91 4.14
CA GLU A 57 -8.14 14.17 3.55
C GLU A 57 -7.23 14.55 2.39
N GLU A 58 -7.73 15.39 1.49
CA GLU A 58 -6.97 15.92 0.37
C GLU A 58 -5.68 16.62 0.83
N GLY A 59 -4.58 16.38 0.12
CA GLY A 59 -3.24 16.86 0.47
C GLY A 59 -2.50 15.99 1.48
N HIS A 60 -3.10 14.94 2.04
CA HIS A 60 -2.37 13.95 2.82
C HIS A 60 -1.35 13.24 1.93
N ARG A 61 -0.15 12.96 2.48
CA ARG A 61 0.87 12.16 1.81
C ARG A 61 1.06 10.86 2.57
N LEU A 62 1.07 9.78 1.81
CA LEU A 62 1.06 8.42 2.30
C LEU A 62 2.30 7.68 1.80
N VAL A 63 2.76 6.72 2.58
CA VAL A 63 3.68 5.69 2.11
C VAL A 63 2.85 4.52 1.60
N GLU A 64 3.06 4.17 0.38
CA GLU A 64 2.53 3.00 -0.29
C GLU A 64 3.54 1.87 -0.22
N ASP A 65 3.14 0.70 0.25
CA ASP A 65 3.90 -0.54 0.20
C ASP A 65 3.46 -1.35 -1.04
N LYS A 66 4.32 -1.36 -2.05
CA LYS A 66 4.09 -2.08 -3.31
C LYS A 66 4.37 -3.57 -3.22
N LEU A 67 5.12 -3.99 -2.21
CA LEU A 67 5.49 -5.40 -2.04
C LEU A 67 4.47 -6.19 -1.23
N SER A 68 3.59 -5.51 -0.50
CA SER A 68 2.58 -6.18 0.34
C SER A 68 1.82 -7.25 -0.43
N TYR A 69 1.36 -6.97 -1.64
CA TYR A 69 0.54 -7.90 -2.43
C TYR A 69 1.35 -8.81 -3.37
N VAL A 70 2.66 -8.66 -3.41
CA VAL A 70 3.57 -9.62 -4.06
C VAL A 70 3.81 -10.84 -3.16
N PHE A 71 3.83 -10.63 -1.83
CA PHE A 71 4.20 -11.67 -0.85
C PHE A 71 3.04 -12.08 0.08
N SER A 72 1.92 -11.37 0.06
CA SER A 72 0.77 -11.67 0.91
C SER A 72 -0.54 -11.33 0.21
N GLU A 73 -1.59 -12.02 0.60
CA GLU A 73 -2.93 -11.74 0.11
C GLU A 73 -3.49 -10.44 0.72
N PRO A 74 -4.34 -9.70 -0.04
CA PRO A 74 -5.07 -8.56 0.48
C PRO A 74 -5.95 -8.96 1.68
N LYS A 75 -6.15 -8.02 2.61
CA LYS A 75 -6.96 -8.24 3.82
C LYS A 75 -8.09 -7.22 3.91
N ARG A 76 -9.21 -7.62 4.49
CA ARG A 76 -10.31 -6.69 4.79
C ARG A 76 -9.81 -5.56 5.68
N GLY A 77 -10.24 -4.34 5.34
CA GLY A 77 -9.81 -3.11 6.01
C GLY A 77 -8.55 -2.49 5.45
N ASP A 78 -7.79 -3.18 4.58
CA ASP A 78 -6.64 -2.59 3.91
C ASP A 78 -7.06 -1.37 3.10
N ILE A 79 -6.28 -0.30 3.19
CA ILE A 79 -6.43 0.85 2.31
C ILE A 79 -5.53 0.61 1.11
N VAL A 80 -6.17 0.32 -0.02
CA VAL A 80 -5.51 -0.09 -1.26
C VAL A 80 -5.37 1.08 -2.22
N ILE A 81 -4.29 1.07 -2.97
CA ILE A 81 -4.06 1.95 -4.10
C ILE A 81 -4.28 1.12 -5.34
N ILE A 82 -5.15 1.60 -6.22
CA ILE A 82 -5.66 0.87 -7.37
C ILE A 82 -5.36 1.69 -8.60
N ASP A 83 -4.90 1.03 -9.65
CA ASP A 83 -4.86 1.62 -10.99
C ASP A 83 -6.31 1.85 -11.46
N GLY A 84 -6.64 3.10 -11.72
CA GLY A 84 -7.99 3.50 -12.08
C GLY A 84 -8.36 3.11 -13.50
N PRO A 85 -9.67 3.15 -13.86
CA PRO A 85 -10.12 2.82 -15.21
C PRO A 85 -9.63 3.78 -16.29
N GLU A 86 -9.21 4.98 -15.90
CA GLU A 86 -8.55 5.95 -16.77
C GLU A 86 -7.06 5.93 -16.47
N SER A 87 -6.23 5.82 -17.50
CA SER A 87 -4.80 5.49 -17.45
C SER A 87 -3.91 6.38 -16.56
N ASP A 88 -4.41 7.48 -16.01
CA ASP A 88 -3.65 8.40 -15.18
C ASP A 88 -4.27 8.67 -13.80
N VAL A 89 -5.36 7.98 -13.44
CA VAL A 89 -6.08 8.22 -12.18
C VAL A 89 -5.90 7.04 -11.23
N ARG A 90 -5.08 7.23 -10.22
CA ARG A 90 -4.95 6.25 -9.12
C ARG A 90 -6.06 6.48 -8.09
N LEU A 91 -6.72 5.41 -7.72
CA LEU A 91 -7.79 5.43 -6.72
C LEU A 91 -7.26 4.92 -5.37
N ILE A 92 -7.67 5.56 -4.30
CA ILE A 92 -7.43 5.09 -2.93
C ILE A 92 -8.77 4.67 -2.35
N LYS A 93 -8.90 3.41 -1.94
CA LYS A 93 -10.13 2.82 -1.43
C LYS A 93 -9.87 1.87 -0.27
N ARG A 94 -10.90 1.53 0.47
CA ARG A 94 -10.84 0.50 1.50
C ARG A 94 -11.34 -0.83 0.95
N LEU A 95 -10.59 -1.90 1.19
CA LEU A 95 -10.96 -3.25 0.84
C LEU A 95 -12.04 -3.77 1.81
N ILE A 96 -13.21 -4.08 1.31
CA ILE A 96 -14.37 -4.49 2.08
C ILE A 96 -14.60 -6.00 2.03
N ALA A 97 -14.53 -6.58 0.82
CA ALA A 97 -14.78 -8.00 0.66
C ALA A 97 -13.71 -8.68 -0.20
N LEU A 98 -13.47 -9.94 0.11
CA LEU A 98 -12.49 -10.84 -0.49
C LEU A 98 -13.21 -11.91 -1.33
N PRO A 99 -12.49 -12.67 -2.17
CA PRO A 99 -13.07 -13.79 -2.90
C PRO A 99 -13.91 -14.71 -2.02
N GLY A 100 -15.07 -15.11 -2.51
CA GLY A 100 -16.02 -15.95 -1.80
C GLY A 100 -16.94 -15.23 -0.81
N ASP A 101 -16.68 -13.96 -0.50
CA ASP A 101 -17.60 -13.18 0.33
C ASP A 101 -18.85 -12.78 -0.42
N THR A 102 -19.98 -12.85 0.24
CA THR A 102 -21.27 -12.31 -0.24
C THR A 102 -21.47 -10.90 0.30
N VAL A 103 -21.60 -9.94 -0.61
CA VAL A 103 -21.83 -8.52 -0.30
C VAL A 103 -23.29 -8.19 -0.53
N ASP A 104 -23.91 -7.53 0.45
CA ASP A 104 -25.26 -7.00 0.35
C ASP A 104 -25.31 -5.56 0.91
N MET A 105 -26.22 -4.76 0.37
CA MET A 105 -26.40 -3.36 0.78
C MET A 105 -27.89 -3.08 0.94
N ARG A 106 -28.30 -2.82 2.15
CA ARG A 106 -29.71 -2.52 2.49
C ARG A 106 -29.77 -1.54 3.65
N GLU A 107 -30.79 -0.71 3.65
CA GLU A 107 -31.04 0.30 4.70
C GLU A 107 -29.84 1.25 4.91
N GLY A 108 -29.07 1.53 3.85
CA GLY A 108 -27.88 2.39 3.92
C GLY A 108 -26.64 1.77 4.58
N LEU A 109 -26.66 0.44 4.81
CA LEU A 109 -25.61 -0.32 5.49
C LEU A 109 -25.05 -1.42 4.60
N VAL A 110 -23.82 -1.84 4.87
CA VAL A 110 -23.17 -2.99 4.23
C VAL A 110 -23.32 -4.23 5.09
N TYR A 111 -23.68 -5.32 4.45
CA TYR A 111 -23.72 -6.66 5.03
C TYR A 111 -22.73 -7.55 4.31
N LEU A 112 -21.91 -8.26 5.09
CA LEU A 112 -20.92 -9.19 4.59
C LEU A 112 -21.27 -10.59 5.10
N ASN A 113 -21.49 -11.53 4.19
CA ASN A 113 -21.89 -12.90 4.52
C ASN A 113 -23.18 -12.95 5.41
N GLY A 114 -24.10 -12.01 5.15
CA GLY A 114 -25.35 -11.90 5.90
C GLY A 114 -25.26 -11.16 7.23
N VAL A 115 -24.06 -10.77 7.68
CA VAL A 115 -23.83 -10.04 8.93
C VAL A 115 -23.56 -8.57 8.63
N LYS A 116 -24.20 -7.66 9.38
CA LYS A 116 -23.94 -6.23 9.29
C LYS A 116 -22.47 -5.95 9.58
N LEU A 117 -21.83 -5.23 8.67
CA LEU A 117 -20.43 -4.80 8.85
C LEU A 117 -20.37 -3.57 9.76
N GLU A 118 -19.53 -3.63 10.78
CA GLU A 118 -19.27 -2.49 11.66
C GLU A 118 -18.19 -1.59 11.05
N GLU A 119 -18.60 -0.39 10.63
CA GLU A 119 -17.79 0.50 9.81
C GLU A 119 -17.69 1.90 10.45
N SER A 120 -16.92 2.00 11.54
CA SER A 120 -16.71 3.27 12.26
C SER A 120 -16.01 4.35 11.41
N TYR A 121 -15.35 3.96 10.34
CA TYR A 121 -14.66 4.83 9.39
C TYR A 121 -15.59 5.38 8.29
N ALA A 122 -16.73 4.73 8.05
CA ALA A 122 -17.64 5.10 6.97
C ALA A 122 -18.40 6.39 7.28
N LYS A 123 -18.46 7.29 6.29
CA LYS A 123 -19.20 8.54 6.33
C LYS A 123 -20.34 8.47 5.30
N GLY A 124 -21.55 8.75 5.76
CA GLY A 124 -22.77 8.67 4.92
C GLY A 124 -23.34 7.28 4.81
N GLN A 125 -24.35 7.12 3.97
CA GLN A 125 -25.09 5.88 3.75
C GLN A 125 -24.57 5.15 2.52
N THR A 126 -24.62 3.81 2.54
CA THR A 126 -24.14 2.97 1.45
C THR A 126 -25.31 2.39 0.68
N PHE A 127 -25.53 2.86 -0.55
CA PHE A 127 -26.53 2.31 -1.47
C PHE A 127 -25.83 1.60 -2.64
N PRO A 128 -26.49 0.61 -3.29
CA PRO A 128 -25.90 -0.21 -4.35
C PRO A 128 -25.46 0.56 -5.61
N ALA A 129 -26.00 1.77 -5.85
CA ALA A 129 -25.68 2.62 -7.00
C ALA A 129 -25.79 1.93 -8.38
N GLY A 130 -26.71 0.99 -8.53
CA GLY A 130 -26.94 0.21 -9.75
C GLY A 130 -26.37 -1.20 -9.73
N LEU A 131 -25.57 -1.54 -8.74
CA LEU A 131 -25.08 -2.91 -8.56
C LEU A 131 -26.21 -3.85 -8.10
N ASN A 132 -26.29 -5.03 -8.69
CA ASN A 132 -27.22 -6.06 -8.24
C ASN A 132 -26.68 -6.69 -6.94
N VAL A 133 -27.42 -6.57 -5.86
CA VAL A 133 -27.10 -7.15 -4.55
C VAL A 133 -28.19 -8.09 -4.08
N PRO A 134 -27.91 -9.16 -3.32
CA PRO A 134 -26.55 -9.60 -2.94
C PRO A 134 -25.80 -10.25 -4.10
N PHE A 135 -24.45 -10.18 -4.06
CA PHE A 135 -23.58 -10.89 -4.99
C PHE A 135 -22.36 -11.45 -4.26
N THR A 136 -21.73 -12.46 -4.87
CA THR A 136 -20.51 -13.07 -4.34
C THR A 136 -19.30 -12.56 -5.12
N VAL A 137 -18.23 -12.17 -4.40
CA VAL A 137 -16.96 -11.74 -5.00
C VAL A 137 -16.29 -12.96 -5.62
N GLU A 138 -15.91 -12.85 -6.88
CA GLU A 138 -15.25 -13.91 -7.65
C GLU A 138 -13.78 -14.09 -7.23
N GLU A 139 -13.20 -15.26 -7.56
CA GLU A 139 -11.76 -15.51 -7.35
C GLU A 139 -10.89 -14.49 -8.09
N GLY A 140 -9.82 -14.04 -7.43
CA GLY A 140 -8.91 -13.03 -7.97
C GLY A 140 -9.47 -11.61 -7.97
N GLN A 141 -10.65 -11.37 -7.38
CA GLN A 141 -11.29 -10.07 -7.30
C GLN A 141 -11.43 -9.61 -5.85
N VAL A 142 -11.54 -8.30 -5.66
CA VAL A 142 -11.92 -7.68 -4.39
C VAL A 142 -13.05 -6.68 -4.58
N PHE A 143 -13.77 -6.42 -3.51
CA PHE A 143 -14.76 -5.35 -3.47
C PHE A 143 -14.27 -4.23 -2.58
N VAL A 144 -14.21 -3.02 -3.12
CA VAL A 144 -13.65 -1.86 -2.44
C VAL A 144 -14.67 -0.72 -2.37
N LEU A 145 -14.66 0.03 -1.26
CA LEU A 145 -15.47 1.23 -1.07
C LEU A 145 -14.60 2.41 -0.63
N GLY A 146 -15.05 3.61 -0.98
CA GLY A 146 -14.54 4.80 -0.32
C GLY A 146 -15.14 4.95 1.08
N ASP A 147 -14.40 5.50 2.02
CA ASP A 147 -14.92 5.78 3.36
C ASP A 147 -16.00 6.88 3.31
N ASN A 148 -15.88 7.84 2.39
CA ASN A 148 -16.92 8.82 2.07
C ASN A 148 -17.92 8.23 1.07
N ARG A 149 -18.93 7.51 1.56
CA ARG A 149 -19.87 6.70 0.80
C ARG A 149 -20.66 7.48 -0.24
N GLU A 150 -20.97 8.72 0.03
CA GLU A 150 -21.78 9.57 -0.84
C GLU A 150 -20.98 10.22 -1.96
N HIS A 151 -19.65 10.32 -1.78
CA HIS A 151 -18.74 10.97 -2.72
C HIS A 151 -17.56 10.06 -3.11
N SER A 152 -17.86 8.85 -3.57
CA SER A 152 -16.85 7.89 -3.98
C SER A 152 -17.22 7.17 -5.27
N LEU A 153 -16.33 7.23 -6.25
CA LEU A 153 -16.33 6.30 -7.36
C LEU A 153 -15.59 5.04 -6.90
N ASP A 154 -16.31 3.93 -6.74
CA ASP A 154 -15.79 2.68 -6.20
C ASP A 154 -16.52 1.46 -6.78
N SER A 155 -16.37 0.29 -6.18
CA SER A 155 -16.93 -0.95 -6.71
C SER A 155 -18.44 -0.95 -6.91
N ARG A 156 -19.18 -0.02 -6.35
CA ARG A 156 -20.62 0.12 -6.60
C ARG A 156 -20.93 0.53 -8.05
N GLN A 157 -20.00 1.26 -8.68
CA GLN A 157 -20.11 1.69 -10.07
C GLN A 157 -19.12 0.97 -10.97
N LEU A 158 -17.94 0.62 -10.47
CA LEU A 158 -16.85 0.01 -11.25
C LEU A 158 -16.95 -1.53 -11.30
N GLY A 159 -17.76 -2.14 -10.42
CA GLY A 159 -17.71 -3.57 -10.18
C GLY A 159 -16.57 -3.99 -9.27
N THR A 160 -16.31 -5.29 -9.16
CA THR A 160 -15.18 -5.85 -8.44
C THR A 160 -13.86 -5.50 -9.13
N ILE A 161 -12.79 -5.38 -8.35
CA ILE A 161 -11.46 -4.98 -8.83
C ILE A 161 -10.54 -6.21 -8.83
N SER A 162 -9.83 -6.45 -9.92
CA SER A 162 -8.84 -7.52 -10.00
C SER A 162 -7.68 -7.30 -9.02
N PHE A 163 -7.14 -8.38 -8.45
CA PHE A 163 -5.91 -8.33 -7.66
C PHE A 163 -4.74 -7.72 -8.44
N GLU A 164 -4.68 -7.94 -9.75
CA GLU A 164 -3.65 -7.38 -10.62
C GLU A 164 -3.68 -5.86 -10.71
N SER A 165 -4.85 -5.24 -10.45
CA SER A 165 -5.01 -3.79 -10.41
C SER A 165 -4.63 -3.17 -9.07
N LEU A 166 -4.30 -3.97 -8.06
CA LEU A 166 -3.83 -3.47 -6.77
C LEU A 166 -2.35 -3.12 -6.87
N GLU A 167 -2.02 -1.84 -6.93
CA GLU A 167 -0.62 -1.37 -6.99
C GLU A 167 0.10 -1.55 -5.66
N GLY A 168 -0.61 -1.35 -4.55
CA GLY A 168 -0.04 -1.45 -3.21
C GLY A 168 -1.01 -1.10 -2.10
N LYS A 169 -0.50 -1.14 -0.89
CA LYS A 169 -1.21 -0.81 0.34
C LYS A 169 -0.71 0.52 0.91
N ALA A 170 -1.61 1.43 1.26
CA ALA A 170 -1.27 2.62 2.03
C ALA A 170 -1.05 2.24 3.50
N VAL A 171 0.19 2.35 3.97
CA VAL A 171 0.57 1.86 5.31
C VAL A 171 0.80 2.98 6.32
N LEU A 172 1.29 4.12 5.89
CA LEU A 172 1.69 5.19 6.78
C LEU A 172 1.31 6.56 6.20
N ARG A 173 0.70 7.42 7.01
CA ARG A 173 0.54 8.83 6.66
C ARG A 173 1.76 9.61 7.15
N VAL A 174 2.46 10.28 6.23
CA VAL A 174 3.67 11.07 6.52
C VAL A 174 3.41 12.57 6.55
N TRP A 175 2.30 13.02 5.98
CA TRP A 175 1.88 14.42 6.01
C TRP A 175 0.37 14.54 6.13
N PRO A 176 -0.16 15.50 6.90
CA PRO A 176 0.55 16.49 7.74
C PRO A 176 1.18 15.84 8.98
N LEU A 177 2.27 16.43 9.50
CA LEU A 177 3.02 15.88 10.63
C LEU A 177 2.18 15.72 11.91
N GLN A 178 1.15 16.56 12.09
CA GLN A 178 0.22 16.46 13.23
C GLN A 178 -0.63 15.19 13.20
N LYS A 179 -0.77 14.57 12.03
CA LYS A 179 -1.52 13.33 11.81
C LYS A 179 -0.60 12.17 11.37
N PHE A 180 0.71 12.30 11.61
CA PHE A 180 1.68 11.25 11.29
C PHE A 180 1.32 9.96 12.01
N GLY A 181 1.33 8.84 11.31
CA GLY A 181 1.09 7.53 11.88
C GLY A 181 0.46 6.53 10.93
N GLU A 182 0.24 5.34 11.46
CA GLU A 182 -0.44 4.25 10.76
C GLU A 182 -1.87 4.66 10.38
N ILE A 183 -2.31 4.21 9.20
CA ILE A 183 -3.65 4.47 8.69
C ILE A 183 -4.53 3.25 9.05
N LYS A 184 -5.62 3.52 9.78
CA LYS A 184 -6.58 2.49 10.21
C LYS A 184 -7.95 2.73 9.61
#